data_7adb7bc4daebc3645ae36c7fcd5443a9
#
_entry.id   7adb7bc4daebc3645ae36c7fcd5443a9
#
_cell.length_a   1.000
_cell.length_b   1.000
_cell.length_c   1.000
_cell.angle_alpha   90.00
_cell.angle_beta   90.00
_cell.angle_gamma   90.00
#
_symmetry.space_group_name_H-M   'P 1'
#
loop_
_entity.id
_entity.type
_entity.pdbx_description
1 polymer ?
#
loop_
_entity_poly.entity_id
_entity_poly.type
_entity_poly.pdbx_seq_one_letter_code
_entity_poly.pdbx_strand_id
1 'polypeptide(L)'
;MALLREGHRCIVGIDEVGRGAWAGPVVAGAVAVPPEIYANPLVLSDADDSKRVPARRRQALADEILSVTSTAIGWVDAWLMDALGASEATHLAMRTAVTALASTTRDGAIDGPGWHARRASGVARSAEILLIDGYPIGNPPAPQRAIVRGDRECLAIACASLVAKVARDTFMTALAHPFPDYGFDRNVGYGTRDHFGALIAHGLTPLHRRRFQPMRHLDQCSSAHAPALPSPTRTAPTGRGQLGFLDGWDTL
;
A
#
# COMPACT_ATOMS: atom_id res chain seq x y z
N MET A 1 -23.14 -3.70 6.58
CA MET A 1 -24.54 -3.28 6.88
C MET A 1 -24.86 -3.35 8.39
N ALA A 2 -24.35 -4.32 9.17
CA ALA A 2 -24.61 -4.38 10.64
C ALA A 2 -24.13 -3.12 11.36
N LEU A 3 -22.86 -2.72 11.19
CA LEU A 3 -22.28 -1.53 11.84
C LEU A 3 -23.01 -0.22 11.56
N LEU A 4 -23.53 -0.06 10.32
CA LEU A 4 -24.35 1.12 10.00
C LEU A 4 -25.68 1.13 10.76
N ARG A 5 -26.29 -0.06 11.02
CA ARG A 5 -27.48 -0.20 11.85
C ARG A 5 -27.18 0.02 13.34
N GLU A 6 -25.96 -0.28 13.78
CA GLU A 6 -25.44 0.01 15.10
C GLU A 6 -25.14 1.51 15.30
N GLY A 7 -25.28 2.33 14.25
CA GLY A 7 -25.11 3.79 14.29
C GLY A 7 -23.73 4.30 13.86
N HIS A 8 -22.79 3.42 13.50
CA HIS A 8 -21.48 3.86 13.01
C HIS A 8 -21.62 4.59 11.68
N ARG A 9 -20.97 5.75 11.55
CA ARG A 9 -20.97 6.60 10.34
C ARG A 9 -19.64 6.63 9.61
N CYS A 10 -18.54 6.35 10.30
CA CYS A 10 -17.21 6.32 9.73
C CYS A 10 -16.54 4.96 10.00
N ILE A 11 -16.74 4.04 9.07
CA ILE A 11 -16.18 2.70 9.07
C ILE A 11 -14.98 2.71 8.13
N VAL A 12 -13.80 2.38 8.65
CA VAL A 12 -12.55 2.36 7.87
C VAL A 12 -12.10 0.92 7.66
N GLY A 13 -12.01 0.50 6.39
CA GLY A 13 -11.38 -0.76 6.00
C GLY A 13 -9.87 -0.61 5.88
N ILE A 14 -9.13 -1.62 6.30
CA ILE A 14 -7.66 -1.65 6.27
C ILE A 14 -7.17 -3.01 5.77
N ASP A 15 -6.22 -2.97 4.85
CA ASP A 15 -5.51 -4.15 4.34
C ASP A 15 -4.07 -3.79 3.99
N GLU A 16 -3.18 -4.80 3.95
CA GLU A 16 -1.79 -4.62 3.57
C GLU A 16 -1.42 -5.39 2.29
N VAL A 17 -0.36 -4.92 1.66
CA VAL A 17 0.29 -5.58 0.51
C VAL A 17 1.80 -5.55 0.64
N GLY A 18 2.44 -6.56 0.06
CA GLY A 18 3.89 -6.61 0.02
C GLY A 18 4.56 -7.13 1.30
N ARG A 19 3.82 -7.59 2.32
CA ARG A 19 4.37 -8.15 3.55
C ARG A 19 5.38 -9.27 3.30
N GLY A 20 5.09 -10.20 2.38
CA GLY A 20 5.96 -11.33 2.03
C GLY A 20 6.92 -11.10 0.87
N ALA A 21 7.03 -9.88 0.33
CA ALA A 21 7.95 -9.58 -0.75
C ALA A 21 9.41 -9.56 -0.26
N TRP A 22 10.35 -9.83 -1.16
CA TRP A 22 11.80 -9.80 -0.89
C TRP A 22 12.39 -8.40 -0.99
N ALA A 23 11.76 -7.54 -1.80
CA ALA A 23 12.21 -6.17 -2.01
C ALA A 23 11.03 -5.17 -1.96
N GLY A 24 11.35 -3.93 -1.64
CA GLY A 24 10.42 -2.82 -1.56
C GLY A 24 9.62 -2.76 -0.25
N PRO A 25 8.74 -1.75 -0.11
CA PRO A 25 8.01 -1.48 1.11
C PRO A 25 6.91 -2.51 1.39
N VAL A 26 6.49 -2.60 2.66
CA VAL A 26 5.12 -3.01 2.99
C VAL A 26 4.23 -1.78 2.94
N VAL A 27 3.07 -1.92 2.33
CA VAL A 27 2.12 -0.83 2.11
C VAL A 27 0.77 -1.23 2.67
N ALA A 28 0.11 -0.30 3.35
CA ALA A 28 -1.25 -0.48 3.84
C ALA A 28 -2.18 0.59 3.28
N GLY A 29 -3.39 0.19 2.91
CA GLY A 29 -4.49 1.08 2.57
C GLY A 29 -5.44 1.25 3.74
N ALA A 30 -5.97 2.47 3.93
CA ALA A 30 -7.08 2.77 4.80
C ALA A 30 -8.16 3.48 3.99
N VAL A 31 -9.37 2.91 3.92
CA VAL A 31 -10.46 3.43 3.11
C VAL A 31 -11.72 3.58 3.94
N ALA A 32 -12.22 4.82 4.02
CA ALA A 32 -13.51 5.13 4.61
C ALA A 32 -14.56 5.22 3.49
N VAL A 33 -15.46 4.26 3.44
CA VAL A 33 -16.55 4.21 2.46
C VAL A 33 -17.75 4.97 3.01
N PRO A 34 -18.28 5.99 2.29
CA PRO A 34 -19.46 6.72 2.70
C PRO A 34 -20.69 5.80 2.85
N PRO A 35 -21.59 6.07 3.83
CA PRO A 35 -22.80 5.26 4.04
C PRO A 35 -23.67 5.11 2.79
N GLU A 36 -23.70 6.12 1.92
CA GLU A 36 -24.49 6.16 0.68
C GLU A 36 -24.04 5.09 -0.32
N ILE A 37 -22.74 4.77 -0.34
CA ILE A 37 -22.18 3.71 -1.20
C ILE A 37 -22.71 2.34 -0.77
N TYR A 38 -22.79 2.08 0.53
CA TYR A 38 -23.37 0.84 1.03
C TYR A 38 -24.86 0.66 0.71
N ALA A 39 -25.58 1.78 0.51
CA ALA A 39 -26.98 1.75 0.10
C ALA A 39 -27.16 1.50 -1.41
N ASN A 40 -26.11 1.68 -2.22
CA ASN A 40 -26.13 1.46 -3.65
C ASN A 40 -25.17 0.32 -4.05
N PRO A 41 -25.65 -0.92 -4.13
CA PRO A 41 -24.80 -2.10 -4.38
C PRO A 41 -24.14 -2.12 -5.77
N LEU A 42 -24.54 -1.23 -6.69
CA LEU A 42 -23.93 -1.13 -8.02
C LEU A 42 -22.64 -0.32 -8.02
N VAL A 43 -22.48 0.58 -7.04
CA VAL A 43 -21.26 1.37 -6.90
C VAL A 43 -20.21 0.49 -6.21
N LEU A 44 -19.02 0.40 -6.82
CA LEU A 44 -17.91 -0.44 -6.38
C LEU A 44 -18.25 -1.95 -6.30
N SER A 45 -19.24 -2.41 -7.09
CA SER A 45 -19.65 -3.83 -7.13
C SER A 45 -18.50 -4.77 -7.54
N ASP A 46 -17.54 -4.27 -8.30
CA ASP A 46 -16.36 -5.01 -8.76
C ASP A 46 -15.20 -5.00 -7.74
N ALA A 47 -15.35 -4.29 -6.62
CA ALA A 47 -14.34 -4.31 -5.56
C ALA A 47 -14.41 -5.65 -4.82
N ASP A 48 -13.38 -6.46 -5.02
CA ASP A 48 -13.16 -7.80 -4.44
C ASP A 48 -11.67 -7.91 -4.04
N ASP A 49 -11.28 -9.02 -3.47
CA ASP A 49 -9.86 -9.37 -3.24
C ASP A 49 -9.00 -8.92 -4.44
N SER A 50 -8.04 -8.04 -4.21
CA SER A 50 -7.22 -7.42 -5.25
C SER A 50 -6.51 -8.43 -6.17
N LYS A 51 -6.31 -9.66 -5.71
CA LYS A 51 -5.72 -10.75 -6.49
C LYS A 51 -6.72 -11.36 -7.48
N ARG A 52 -8.02 -11.24 -7.21
CA ARG A 52 -9.11 -11.73 -8.08
C ARG A 52 -9.48 -10.71 -9.15
N VAL A 53 -9.28 -9.41 -8.90
CA VAL A 53 -9.48 -8.36 -9.89
C VAL A 53 -8.41 -8.47 -10.99
N PRO A 54 -8.78 -8.60 -12.28
CA PRO A 54 -7.82 -8.66 -13.38
C PRO A 54 -6.88 -7.43 -13.40
N ALA A 55 -5.59 -7.64 -13.62
CA ALA A 55 -4.57 -6.57 -13.56
C ALA A 55 -4.95 -5.33 -14.38
N ARG A 56 -5.49 -5.52 -15.61
CA ARG A 56 -5.95 -4.45 -16.51
C ARG A 56 -7.09 -3.58 -15.94
N ARG A 57 -7.86 -4.08 -14.95
CA ARG A 57 -8.99 -3.37 -14.35
C ARG A 57 -8.63 -2.71 -13.02
N ARG A 58 -7.51 -3.14 -12.38
CA ARG A 58 -7.16 -2.67 -11.04
C ARG A 58 -6.98 -1.18 -10.97
N GLN A 59 -6.29 -0.57 -11.96
CA GLN A 59 -6.08 0.87 -11.99
C GLN A 59 -7.39 1.63 -12.10
N ALA A 60 -8.24 1.30 -13.08
CA ALA A 60 -9.52 1.97 -13.28
C ALA A 60 -10.43 1.85 -12.03
N LEU A 61 -10.44 0.68 -11.38
CA LEU A 61 -11.24 0.46 -10.18
C LEU A 61 -10.64 1.21 -8.96
N ALA A 62 -9.32 1.31 -8.86
CA ALA A 62 -8.67 2.13 -7.85
C ALA A 62 -9.02 3.62 -8.04
N ASP A 63 -9.02 4.13 -9.27
CA ASP A 63 -9.41 5.50 -9.59
C ASP A 63 -10.89 5.76 -9.24
N GLU A 64 -11.77 4.78 -9.49
CA GLU A 64 -13.17 4.83 -9.08
C GLU A 64 -13.29 4.89 -7.55
N ILE A 65 -12.63 4.01 -6.81
CA ILE A 65 -12.60 4.03 -5.34
C ILE A 65 -12.14 5.40 -4.84
N LEU A 66 -11.04 5.91 -5.36
CA LEU A 66 -10.47 7.21 -4.99
C LEU A 66 -11.44 8.37 -5.26
N SER A 67 -12.30 8.27 -6.27
CA SER A 67 -13.25 9.33 -6.61
C SER A 67 -14.40 9.44 -5.62
N VAL A 68 -14.80 8.34 -4.97
CA VAL A 68 -16.01 8.26 -4.14
C VAL A 68 -15.73 7.95 -2.65
N THR A 69 -14.50 7.69 -2.26
CA THR A 69 -14.13 7.35 -0.87
C THR A 69 -13.07 8.29 -0.32
N SER A 70 -12.92 8.34 1.00
CA SER A 70 -11.72 8.90 1.63
C SER A 70 -10.69 7.80 1.81
N THR A 71 -9.48 8.02 1.28
CA THR A 71 -8.45 6.99 1.20
C THR A 71 -7.11 7.54 1.68
N ALA A 72 -6.36 6.70 2.37
CA ALA A 72 -4.96 6.98 2.70
C ALA A 72 -4.11 5.73 2.55
N ILE A 73 -2.84 5.94 2.21
CA ILE A 73 -1.81 4.92 2.09
C ILE A 73 -0.72 5.22 3.12
N GLY A 74 -0.31 4.21 3.85
CA GLY A 74 0.88 4.23 4.69
C GLY A 74 1.86 3.15 4.24
N TRP A 75 3.15 3.43 4.33
CA TRP A 75 4.17 2.45 3.97
C TRP A 75 5.35 2.44 4.92
N VAL A 76 6.07 1.33 4.92
CA VAL A 76 7.32 1.15 5.66
C VAL A 76 8.35 0.51 4.74
N ASP A 77 9.50 1.17 4.60
CA ASP A 77 10.58 0.75 3.73
C ASP A 77 11.26 -0.55 4.17
N ALA A 78 12.00 -1.15 3.25
CA ALA A 78 12.69 -2.41 3.48
C ALA A 78 13.64 -2.37 4.70
N TRP A 79 14.42 -1.29 4.85
CA TRP A 79 15.36 -1.14 5.97
C TRP A 79 14.65 -1.04 7.33
N LEU A 80 13.55 -0.30 7.41
CA LEU A 80 12.76 -0.17 8.63
C LEU A 80 12.00 -1.47 8.93
N MET A 81 11.56 -2.18 7.89
CA MET A 81 10.96 -3.50 8.02
C MET A 81 11.98 -4.53 8.56
N ASP A 82 13.24 -4.44 8.15
CA ASP A 82 14.31 -5.25 8.73
C ASP A 82 14.58 -4.90 10.21
N ALA A 83 14.50 -3.62 10.57
CA ALA A 83 14.69 -3.18 11.95
C ALA A 83 13.55 -3.65 12.87
N LEU A 84 12.30 -3.46 12.47
CA LEU A 84 11.10 -3.73 13.29
C LEU A 84 10.62 -5.18 13.22
N GLY A 85 10.92 -5.89 12.13
CA GLY A 85 10.29 -7.16 11.76
C GLY A 85 8.97 -6.98 11.03
N ALA A 86 8.58 -8.02 10.27
CA ALA A 86 7.46 -7.94 9.32
C ALA A 86 6.12 -7.57 9.97
N SER A 87 5.83 -8.08 11.17
CA SER A 87 4.54 -7.82 11.83
C SER A 87 4.44 -6.38 12.31
N GLU A 88 5.45 -5.86 13.02
CA GLU A 88 5.40 -4.49 13.53
C GLU A 88 5.49 -3.46 12.39
N ALA A 89 6.28 -3.71 11.36
CA ALA A 89 6.32 -2.88 10.16
C ALA A 89 4.95 -2.80 9.47
N THR A 90 4.23 -3.93 9.37
CA THR A 90 2.86 -3.97 8.83
C THR A 90 1.90 -3.15 9.71
N HIS A 91 1.94 -3.35 11.03
CA HIS A 91 1.11 -2.58 11.97
C HIS A 91 1.43 -1.08 11.90
N LEU A 92 2.70 -0.71 11.75
CA LEU A 92 3.11 0.69 11.59
C LEU A 92 2.55 1.29 10.30
N ALA A 93 2.64 0.58 9.16
CA ALA A 93 2.05 1.02 7.89
C ALA A 93 0.54 1.24 8.02
N MET A 94 -0.18 0.31 8.67
CA MET A 94 -1.62 0.42 8.91
C MET A 94 -1.97 1.61 9.80
N ARG A 95 -1.27 1.80 10.93
CA ARG A 95 -1.47 2.96 11.81
C ARG A 95 -1.19 4.27 11.08
N THR A 96 -0.13 4.33 10.28
CA THR A 96 0.22 5.50 9.47
C THR A 96 -0.89 5.83 8.48
N ALA A 97 -1.43 4.85 7.76
CA ALA A 97 -2.56 5.05 6.85
C ALA A 97 -3.79 5.64 7.56
N VAL A 98 -4.18 5.08 8.72
CA VAL A 98 -5.34 5.59 9.48
C VAL A 98 -5.10 7.00 10.00
N THR A 99 -3.90 7.29 10.50
CA THR A 99 -3.54 8.63 10.99
C THR A 99 -3.53 9.65 9.86
N ALA A 100 -3.00 9.28 8.70
CA ALA A 100 -3.01 10.12 7.51
C ALA A 100 -4.45 10.41 7.05
N LEU A 101 -5.32 9.39 7.04
CA LEU A 101 -6.73 9.55 6.69
C LEU A 101 -7.44 10.57 7.60
N ALA A 102 -7.16 10.52 8.91
CA ALA A 102 -7.73 11.46 9.88
C ALA A 102 -7.19 12.89 9.70
N SER A 103 -5.96 13.05 9.25
CA SER A 103 -5.29 14.34 9.06
C SER A 103 -5.68 15.06 7.77
N THR A 104 -6.28 14.35 6.80
CA THR A 104 -6.62 14.89 5.49
C THR A 104 -7.71 15.97 5.59
N THR A 105 -7.48 17.16 5.00
CA THR A 105 -8.46 18.26 4.92
C THR A 105 -9.45 18.05 3.76
N ARG A 106 -10.56 18.82 3.73
CA ARG A 106 -11.68 18.64 2.78
C ARG A 106 -11.30 18.75 1.29
N ASP A 107 -10.21 19.43 0.95
CA ASP A 107 -10.01 19.95 -0.40
C ASP A 107 -8.72 19.45 -1.08
N GLY A 108 -8.19 18.28 -0.76
CA GLY A 108 -6.99 17.85 -1.45
C GLY A 108 -6.36 16.53 -1.03
N ALA A 109 -5.44 16.08 -1.85
CA ALA A 109 -4.44 15.11 -1.49
C ALA A 109 -3.41 15.78 -0.57
N ILE A 110 -2.99 15.09 0.46
CA ILE A 110 -1.89 15.49 1.34
C ILE A 110 -0.86 14.39 1.30
N ASP A 111 0.40 14.76 1.07
CA ASP A 111 1.53 13.85 1.05
C ASP A 111 2.46 14.13 2.23
N GLY A 112 3.02 13.08 2.77
CA GLY A 112 4.00 13.16 3.83
C GLY A 112 4.97 11.97 3.79
N PRO A 113 6.05 12.00 4.57
CA PRO A 113 7.00 10.90 4.61
C PRO A 113 6.30 9.58 4.96
N GLY A 114 6.30 8.64 4.01
CA GLY A 114 5.73 7.30 4.17
C GLY A 114 4.19 7.22 4.11
N TRP A 115 3.47 8.25 3.62
CA TRP A 115 2.01 8.21 3.47
C TRP A 115 1.47 9.20 2.44
N HIS A 116 0.32 8.84 1.85
CA HIS A 116 -0.50 9.69 0.99
C HIS A 116 -1.95 9.58 1.43
N ALA A 117 -2.69 10.67 1.36
CA ALA A 117 -4.10 10.67 1.72
C ALA A 117 -4.95 11.55 0.80
N ARG A 118 -6.15 11.09 0.46
CA ARG A 118 -7.18 11.83 -0.26
C ARG A 118 -8.52 11.69 0.45
N ARG A 119 -9.32 12.74 0.46
CA ARG A 119 -10.62 12.75 1.09
C ARG A 119 -11.75 13.04 0.11
N ALA A 120 -12.78 12.19 0.13
CA ALA A 120 -14.05 12.48 -0.53
C ALA A 120 -14.94 13.34 0.36
N SER A 121 -15.82 14.14 -0.24
CA SER A 121 -16.80 14.94 0.47
C SER A 121 -17.76 14.06 1.30
N GLY A 122 -18.14 14.52 2.48
CA GLY A 122 -19.16 13.84 3.29
C GLY A 122 -18.64 12.77 4.28
N VAL A 123 -17.37 12.39 4.23
CA VAL A 123 -16.82 11.39 5.17
C VAL A 123 -16.32 12.04 6.47
N ALA A 124 -16.62 11.44 7.62
CA ALA A 124 -16.19 11.93 8.94
C ALA A 124 -14.65 11.95 9.07
N ARG A 125 -14.14 12.86 9.95
CA ARG A 125 -12.69 13.06 10.11
C ARG A 125 -11.98 11.97 10.89
N SER A 126 -12.70 11.24 11.75
CA SER A 126 -12.13 10.20 12.61
C SER A 126 -12.83 8.88 12.37
N ALA A 127 -12.06 7.83 12.31
CA ALA A 127 -12.60 6.48 12.30
C ALA A 127 -13.33 6.20 13.61
N GLU A 128 -14.58 5.72 13.52
CA GLU A 128 -15.33 5.23 14.68
C GLU A 128 -15.02 3.76 14.94
N ILE A 129 -14.73 3.01 13.88
CA ILE A 129 -14.31 1.62 13.94
C ILE A 129 -13.42 1.28 12.75
N LEU A 130 -12.38 0.50 13.01
CA LEU A 130 -11.47 -0.06 12.02
C LEU A 130 -11.86 -1.50 11.73
N LEU A 131 -12.01 -1.84 10.46
CA LEU A 131 -12.17 -3.21 9.98
C LEU A 131 -10.87 -3.63 9.32
N ILE A 132 -10.20 -4.64 9.88
CA ILE A 132 -8.83 -5.02 9.48
C ILE A 132 -8.86 -6.42 8.88
N ASP A 133 -8.23 -6.60 7.72
CA ASP A 133 -8.05 -7.96 7.18
C ASP A 133 -7.15 -8.79 8.10
N GLY A 134 -7.57 -10.03 8.34
CA GLY A 134 -6.83 -11.04 9.09
C GLY A 134 -6.79 -10.84 10.60
N TYR A 135 -5.86 -10.06 11.15
CA TYR A 135 -5.58 -9.98 12.59
C TYR A 135 -5.59 -8.55 13.11
N PRO A 136 -5.93 -8.37 14.41
CA PRO A 136 -5.89 -7.04 15.03
C PRO A 136 -4.47 -6.46 15.04
N ILE A 137 -4.37 -5.16 14.89
CA ILE A 137 -3.09 -4.42 14.99
C ILE A 137 -2.83 -3.97 16.42
N GLY A 138 -1.54 -3.90 16.77
CA GLY A 138 -1.12 -3.33 18.05
C GLY A 138 -1.31 -1.81 18.09
N ASN A 139 -1.74 -1.27 19.25
CA ASN A 139 -1.95 0.16 19.48
C ASN A 139 -2.79 0.85 18.39
N PRO A 140 -4.02 0.39 18.13
CA PRO A 140 -4.88 0.95 17.11
C PRO A 140 -5.31 2.37 17.47
N PRO A 141 -5.40 3.31 16.50
CA PRO A 141 -5.83 4.68 16.74
C PRO A 141 -7.36 4.82 16.96
N ALA A 142 -8.13 3.75 16.81
CA ALA A 142 -9.57 3.69 17.06
C ALA A 142 -9.98 2.24 17.41
N PRO A 143 -11.20 2.00 17.93
CA PRO A 143 -11.75 0.66 18.10
C PRO A 143 -11.60 -0.18 16.84
N GLN A 144 -11.27 -1.46 16.96
CA GLN A 144 -11.00 -2.33 15.81
C GLN A 144 -11.74 -3.67 15.87
N ARG A 145 -12.03 -4.21 14.71
CA ARG A 145 -12.53 -5.58 14.50
C ARG A 145 -11.73 -6.22 13.37
N ALA A 146 -11.04 -7.30 13.66
CA ALA A 146 -10.37 -8.10 12.63
C ALA A 146 -11.37 -9.05 11.97
N ILE A 147 -11.24 -9.21 10.65
CA ILE A 147 -12.11 -10.06 9.82
C ILE A 147 -11.20 -10.94 8.98
N VAL A 148 -11.22 -12.24 9.21
CA VAL A 148 -10.45 -13.20 8.42
C VAL A 148 -11.00 -13.23 7.00
N ARG A 149 -10.15 -12.98 6.00
CA ARG A 149 -10.53 -12.82 4.59
C ARG A 149 -11.51 -11.65 4.38
N GLY A 150 -11.30 -10.58 5.13
CA GLY A 150 -12.15 -9.41 5.09
C GLY A 150 -12.17 -8.73 3.72
N ASP A 151 -11.12 -8.89 2.93
CA ASP A 151 -11.01 -8.48 1.54
C ASP A 151 -12.11 -9.07 0.62
N ARG A 152 -12.75 -10.18 1.03
CA ARG A 152 -13.86 -10.84 0.31
C ARG A 152 -15.23 -10.60 0.94
N GLU A 153 -15.28 -10.20 2.20
CA GLU A 153 -16.52 -10.11 2.98
C GLU A 153 -16.91 -8.67 3.30
N CYS A 154 -15.99 -7.73 3.17
CA CYS A 154 -16.17 -6.33 3.57
C CYS A 154 -15.70 -5.38 2.47
N LEU A 155 -16.64 -4.61 1.90
CA LEU A 155 -16.37 -3.64 0.85
C LEU A 155 -15.24 -2.67 1.21
N ALA A 156 -15.22 -2.14 2.44
CA ALA A 156 -14.18 -1.20 2.84
C ALA A 156 -12.79 -1.84 2.86
N ILE A 157 -12.67 -3.11 3.29
CA ILE A 157 -11.40 -3.84 3.26
C ILE A 157 -11.01 -4.17 1.82
N ALA A 158 -11.95 -4.61 0.97
CA ALA A 158 -11.70 -4.86 -0.45
C ALA A 158 -11.16 -3.62 -1.17
N CYS A 159 -11.76 -2.45 -0.90
CA CYS A 159 -11.27 -1.17 -1.42
C CYS A 159 -9.84 -0.86 -0.93
N ALA A 160 -9.57 -1.07 0.36
CA ALA A 160 -8.23 -0.86 0.94
C ALA A 160 -7.19 -1.78 0.31
N SER A 161 -7.50 -3.06 0.15
CA SER A 161 -6.68 -4.06 -0.55
C SER A 161 -6.29 -3.60 -1.95
N LEU A 162 -7.29 -3.17 -2.74
CA LEU A 162 -7.07 -2.77 -4.12
C LEU A 162 -6.22 -1.51 -4.24
N VAL A 163 -6.52 -0.48 -3.45
CA VAL A 163 -5.77 0.79 -3.50
C VAL A 163 -4.33 0.59 -3.04
N ALA A 164 -4.11 -0.16 -1.95
CA ALA A 164 -2.76 -0.51 -1.50
C ALA A 164 -1.99 -1.30 -2.56
N LYS A 165 -2.65 -2.27 -3.23
CA LYS A 165 -2.06 -3.08 -4.29
C LYS A 165 -1.63 -2.23 -5.48
N VAL A 166 -2.51 -1.35 -5.97
CA VAL A 166 -2.21 -0.47 -7.11
C VAL A 166 -1.05 0.47 -6.75
N ALA A 167 -1.12 1.13 -5.59
CA ALA A 167 -0.05 2.04 -5.14
C ALA A 167 1.31 1.34 -5.08
N ARG A 168 1.38 0.15 -4.44
CA ARG A 168 2.64 -0.59 -4.32
C ARG A 168 3.16 -1.12 -5.64
N ASP A 169 2.28 -1.67 -6.48
CA ASP A 169 2.71 -2.23 -7.77
C ASP A 169 3.24 -1.12 -8.70
N THR A 170 2.61 0.05 -8.71
CA THR A 170 3.07 1.23 -9.47
C THR A 170 4.46 1.67 -8.99
N PHE A 171 4.66 1.78 -7.67
CA PHE A 171 5.96 2.11 -7.10
C PHE A 171 7.03 1.09 -7.50
N MET A 172 6.76 -0.20 -7.35
CA MET A 172 7.72 -1.25 -7.71
C MET A 172 8.04 -1.26 -9.21
N THR A 173 7.03 -0.98 -10.05
CA THR A 173 7.24 -0.88 -11.51
C THR A 173 8.13 0.30 -11.87
N ALA A 174 7.97 1.45 -11.21
CA ALA A 174 8.84 2.61 -11.42
C ALA A 174 10.30 2.31 -11.05
N LEU A 175 10.52 1.48 -10.03
CA LEU A 175 11.87 1.03 -9.63
C LEU A 175 12.55 0.10 -10.65
N ALA A 176 11.84 -0.42 -11.64
CA ALA A 176 12.46 -1.19 -12.72
C ALA A 176 13.42 -0.34 -13.56
N HIS A 177 13.19 0.97 -13.68
CA HIS A 177 14.07 1.86 -14.43
C HIS A 177 15.46 2.02 -13.75
N PRO A 178 15.58 2.37 -12.46
CA PRO A 178 16.87 2.44 -11.79
C PRO A 178 17.49 1.06 -11.47
N PHE A 179 16.71 -0.01 -11.49
CA PHE A 179 17.16 -1.38 -11.19
C PHE A 179 16.69 -2.39 -12.24
N PRO A 180 17.11 -2.24 -13.53
CA PRO A 180 16.54 -2.99 -14.65
C PRO A 180 16.75 -4.51 -14.57
N ASP A 181 17.83 -4.95 -13.93
CA ASP A 181 18.21 -6.37 -13.88
C ASP A 181 17.34 -7.20 -12.94
N TYR A 182 16.57 -6.56 -12.03
CA TYR A 182 15.79 -7.25 -10.99
C TYR A 182 14.36 -7.58 -11.41
N GLY A 183 13.88 -7.07 -12.55
CA GLY A 183 12.55 -7.36 -13.10
C GLY A 183 11.40 -6.89 -12.19
N PHE A 184 11.55 -5.76 -11.50
CA PHE A 184 10.54 -5.21 -10.58
C PHE A 184 9.23 -4.82 -11.27
N ASP A 185 9.25 -4.58 -12.57
CA ASP A 185 8.08 -4.39 -13.42
C ASP A 185 7.18 -5.63 -13.53
N ARG A 186 7.75 -6.82 -13.35
CA ARG A 186 7.05 -8.10 -13.46
C ARG A 186 6.81 -8.78 -12.13
N ASN A 187 7.82 -8.82 -11.27
CA ASN A 187 7.75 -9.53 -10.00
C ASN A 187 7.30 -8.65 -8.82
N VAL A 188 7.26 -7.34 -9.00
CA VAL A 188 6.94 -6.31 -7.98
C VAL A 188 7.60 -6.59 -6.63
N GLY A 189 8.84 -7.09 -6.67
CA GLY A 189 9.65 -7.42 -5.50
C GLY A 189 9.38 -8.76 -4.85
N TYR A 190 8.46 -9.59 -5.37
CA TYR A 190 8.24 -10.94 -4.84
C TYR A 190 9.29 -11.93 -5.32
N GLY A 191 9.48 -13.00 -4.55
CA GLY A 191 10.45 -14.05 -4.80
C GLY A 191 10.04 -14.95 -5.95
N THR A 192 10.34 -14.54 -7.18
CA THR A 192 10.24 -15.36 -8.39
C THR A 192 11.59 -16.00 -8.70
N ARG A 193 11.59 -17.00 -9.60
CA ARG A 193 12.83 -17.64 -10.08
C ARG A 193 13.77 -16.61 -10.73
N ASP A 194 13.21 -15.69 -11.52
CA ASP A 194 13.98 -14.65 -12.21
C ASP A 194 14.57 -13.66 -11.22
N HIS A 195 13.80 -13.24 -10.20
CA HIS A 195 14.29 -12.38 -9.14
C HIS A 195 15.42 -13.04 -8.35
N PHE A 196 15.29 -14.33 -8.04
CA PHE A 196 16.38 -15.08 -7.40
C PHE A 196 17.63 -15.16 -8.28
N GLY A 197 17.47 -15.41 -9.61
CA GLY A 197 18.56 -15.37 -10.56
C GLY A 197 19.28 -14.02 -10.59
N ALA A 198 18.52 -12.92 -10.58
CA ALA A 198 19.05 -11.57 -10.51
C ALA A 198 19.86 -11.32 -9.22
N LEU A 199 19.37 -11.80 -8.08
CA LEU A 199 20.10 -11.71 -6.81
C LEU A 199 21.44 -12.44 -6.85
N ILE A 200 21.52 -13.60 -7.48
CA ILE A 200 22.77 -14.35 -7.65
C ILE A 200 23.73 -13.60 -8.57
N ALA A 201 23.23 -13.02 -9.67
CA ALA A 201 24.06 -12.36 -10.68
C ALA A 201 24.54 -10.96 -10.24
N HIS A 202 23.68 -10.18 -9.57
CA HIS A 202 23.89 -8.75 -9.31
C HIS A 202 23.96 -8.39 -7.80
N GLY A 203 23.69 -9.34 -6.91
CA GLY A 203 23.70 -9.11 -5.45
C GLY A 203 22.44 -8.40 -4.96
N LEU A 204 22.54 -7.85 -3.72
CA LEU A 204 21.44 -7.17 -3.07
C LEU A 204 21.50 -5.65 -3.33
N THR A 205 20.34 -5.03 -3.56
CA THR A 205 20.18 -3.57 -3.54
C THR A 205 19.70 -3.09 -2.15
N PRO A 206 19.69 -1.79 -1.86
CA PRO A 206 19.09 -1.23 -0.65
C PRO A 206 17.58 -1.52 -0.50
N LEU A 207 16.91 -1.88 -1.59
CA LEU A 207 15.49 -2.23 -1.58
C LEU A 207 15.21 -3.63 -1.02
N HIS A 208 16.23 -4.51 -0.93
CA HIS A 208 16.06 -5.88 -0.49
C HIS A 208 16.01 -5.97 1.04
N ARG A 209 15.10 -6.80 1.52
CA ARG A 209 14.87 -7.07 2.95
C ARG A 209 15.87 -8.11 3.44
N ARG A 210 16.95 -7.67 4.04
CA ARG A 210 18.12 -8.50 4.39
C ARG A 210 17.82 -9.61 5.40
N ARG A 211 16.79 -9.44 6.25
CA ARG A 211 16.35 -10.46 7.20
C ARG A 211 15.46 -11.56 6.61
N PHE A 212 14.99 -11.39 5.38
CA PHE A 212 14.17 -12.38 4.68
C PHE A 212 15.04 -13.43 4.00
N GLN A 213 14.51 -14.66 3.89
CA GLN A 213 15.12 -15.67 3.02
C GLN A 213 14.77 -15.39 1.55
N PRO A 214 15.73 -15.55 0.61
CA PRO A 214 17.11 -16.04 0.77
C PRO A 214 18.15 -14.95 1.09
N MET A 215 17.77 -13.65 1.15
CA MET A 215 18.70 -12.51 1.31
C MET A 215 19.60 -12.65 2.52
N ARG A 216 19.06 -13.19 3.62
CA ARG A 216 19.85 -13.42 4.84
C ARG A 216 21.09 -14.28 4.61
N HIS A 217 21.04 -15.25 3.68
CA HIS A 217 22.22 -16.06 3.33
C HIS A 217 23.11 -15.37 2.31
N LEU A 218 22.52 -14.68 1.32
CA LEU A 218 23.27 -13.98 0.28
C LEU A 218 24.06 -12.80 0.85
N ASP A 219 23.54 -12.09 1.84
CA ASP A 219 24.20 -10.95 2.49
C ASP A 219 25.48 -11.39 3.21
N GLN A 220 25.51 -12.59 3.79
CA GLN A 220 26.70 -13.16 4.44
C GLN A 220 27.80 -13.52 3.45
N CYS A 221 27.45 -13.79 2.18
CA CYS A 221 28.40 -14.13 1.12
C CYS A 221 28.91 -12.90 0.34
N SER A 222 28.21 -11.77 0.41
CA SER A 222 28.42 -10.57 -0.43
C SER A 222 29.19 -9.43 0.22
N SER A 223 29.95 -9.65 1.29
CA SER A 223 30.75 -8.57 1.93
C SER A 223 31.83 -7.94 1.03
N ALA A 224 31.88 -8.25 -0.27
CA ALA A 224 32.87 -7.79 -1.23
C ALA A 224 32.38 -6.79 -2.31
N HIS A 225 31.09 -6.65 -2.61
CA HIS A 225 30.64 -5.77 -3.70
C HIS A 225 29.22 -5.22 -3.44
N ALA A 226 29.12 -4.08 -2.75
CA ALA A 226 27.92 -3.26 -2.79
C ALA A 226 28.05 -2.28 -3.98
N PRO A 227 27.15 -2.31 -4.99
CA PRO A 227 27.09 -1.25 -5.99
C PRO A 227 26.71 0.07 -5.31
N ALA A 228 27.45 1.13 -5.63
CA ALA A 228 27.13 2.48 -5.18
C ALA A 228 25.73 2.87 -5.69
N LEU A 229 24.91 3.49 -4.83
CA LEU A 229 23.65 4.10 -5.24
C LEU A 229 23.89 5.09 -6.38
N PRO A 230 23.13 5.06 -7.47
CA PRO A 230 23.15 6.14 -8.44
C PRO A 230 22.71 7.42 -7.72
N SER A 231 23.53 8.45 -7.83
CA SER A 231 23.19 9.79 -7.31
C SER A 231 21.89 10.26 -7.97
N PRO A 232 20.94 10.86 -7.23
CA PRO A 232 19.70 11.35 -7.82
C PRO A 232 20.04 12.45 -8.82
N THR A 233 19.96 12.14 -10.12
CA THR A 233 20.03 13.14 -11.17
C THR A 233 18.73 13.95 -11.13
N ARG A 234 18.83 15.19 -10.65
CA ARG A 234 17.77 16.21 -10.74
C ARG A 234 17.48 16.52 -12.21
N THR A 235 16.52 15.84 -12.79
CA THR A 235 15.83 16.29 -14.00
C THR A 235 14.34 16.11 -13.75
N ALA A 236 13.68 17.22 -13.38
CA ALA A 236 12.24 17.30 -13.31
C ALA A 236 11.66 17.24 -14.74
N PRO A 237 10.71 16.34 -15.06
CA PRO A 237 9.92 16.48 -16.26
C PRO A 237 8.82 17.50 -16.02
N THR A 238 8.87 18.61 -16.80
CA THR A 238 7.75 19.55 -16.93
C THR A 238 6.72 18.93 -17.84
N GLY A 239 5.65 18.40 -17.27
CA GLY A 239 4.50 17.89 -18.01
C GLY A 239 3.27 17.81 -17.11
N ARG A 240 2.38 18.82 -17.22
CA ARG A 240 1.05 18.79 -16.59
C ARG A 240 0.18 17.76 -17.33
N GLY A 241 -0.04 16.63 -16.71
CA GLY A 241 -1.01 15.64 -17.18
C GLY A 241 -1.69 14.99 -15.97
N GLN A 242 -3.02 14.96 -16.00
CA GLN A 242 -3.93 14.49 -14.96
C GLN A 242 -3.62 13.08 -14.44
N LEU A 243 -2.99 12.98 -13.27
CA LEU A 243 -2.94 11.79 -12.42
C LEU A 243 -2.65 12.20 -10.96
N GLY A 244 -3.61 12.86 -10.33
CA GLY A 244 -3.44 13.58 -9.06
C GLY A 244 -3.22 12.72 -7.80
N PHE A 245 -2.98 11.41 -7.88
CA PHE A 245 -2.72 10.58 -6.71
C PHE A 245 -1.29 10.00 -6.71
N LEU A 246 -0.65 9.93 -7.87
CA LEU A 246 0.68 9.36 -8.02
C LEU A 246 1.78 10.41 -8.24
N ASP A 247 1.41 11.70 -8.40
CA ASP A 247 2.34 12.79 -8.72
C ASP A 247 3.32 13.11 -7.56
N GLY A 248 3.10 12.58 -6.36
CA GLY A 248 3.99 12.73 -5.20
C GLY A 248 5.20 11.79 -5.16
N TRP A 249 5.33 10.87 -6.13
CA TRP A 249 6.40 9.87 -6.15
C TRP A 249 7.70 10.34 -6.83
N ASP A 250 7.68 11.51 -7.46
CA ASP A 250 8.83 12.04 -8.25
C ASP A 250 9.94 12.64 -7.38
N THR A 251 9.85 12.55 -6.04
CA THR A 251 10.81 13.18 -5.10
C THR A 251 11.57 12.19 -4.22
N LEU A 252 11.66 10.91 -4.60
CA LEU A 252 12.56 9.94 -3.94
C LEU A 252 13.77 9.61 -4.78
#